data_490393faab3aff26e901092ffaed9781
#
_entry.id   490393faab3aff26e901092ffaed9781
#
_cell.length_a   1.000
_cell.length_b   1.000
_cell.length_c   1.000
_cell.angle_alpha   90.00
_cell.angle_beta   90.00
_cell.angle_gamma   90.00
#
_symmetry.space_group_name_H-M   'P 1'
#
loop_
_entity.id
_entity.type
_entity.pdbx_description
1 polymer ?
#
loop_
_entity_poly.entity_id
_entity_poly.type
_entity_poly.pdbx_seq_one_letter_code
_entity_poly.pdbx_strand_id
1 'polypeptide(L)'
;MSEAFNAERLTRLCGFLQQSPTPWHATQRMVERLEQAGFTRLEETANWQLVPGKRYYVTRNDSSVIAFQLPAGKLTSLRMLGAHTDSPGLRLKPNATQYSAGWLQLGVQVYGGVLLAPWFDRDLGLAGRVHVRHADGRLESVLLNVARPIAMIPSLAIHMDRDVNAGRSINPQTQMAPVLMQSDTAKLHELLGQWLEEQHGLRAVEVVDFELGFYDVQPPSLVGLRKELLASARLDNLLSCFVGLEALLESDGSQGALLV
;
A
#
# COMPACT_ATOMS: atom_id res chain seq x y z
N MET A 1 4.56 -9.14 29.74
CA MET A 1 4.08 -7.94 29.02
C MET A 1 2.63 -7.71 29.45
N SER A 2 2.23 -6.49 29.81
CA SER A 2 0.87 -6.23 30.28
C SER A 2 -0.15 -6.33 29.13
N GLU A 3 -1.40 -6.69 29.43
CA GLU A 3 -2.48 -6.70 28.43
C GLU A 3 -2.66 -5.34 27.74
N ALA A 4 -2.47 -4.23 28.45
CA ALA A 4 -2.53 -2.87 27.91
C ALA A 4 -1.45 -2.62 26.83
N PHE A 5 -0.22 -3.09 27.04
CA PHE A 5 0.87 -2.96 26.07
C PHE A 5 0.57 -3.74 24.77
N ASN A 6 -0.01 -4.92 24.88
CA ASN A 6 -0.42 -5.70 23.72
C ASN A 6 -1.58 -5.06 22.96
N ALA A 7 -2.55 -4.46 23.66
CA ALA A 7 -3.69 -3.78 23.06
C ALA A 7 -3.25 -2.53 22.27
N GLU A 8 -2.32 -1.73 22.82
CA GLU A 8 -1.78 -0.55 22.12
C GLU A 8 -1.00 -0.94 20.87
N ARG A 9 -0.13 -1.96 20.94
CA ARG A 9 0.62 -2.46 19.79
C ARG A 9 -0.31 -3.00 18.70
N LEU A 10 -1.37 -3.71 19.07
CA LEU A 10 -2.38 -4.20 18.15
C LEU A 10 -3.13 -3.04 17.46
N THR A 11 -3.47 -1.99 18.19
CA THR A 11 -4.09 -0.78 17.62
C THR A 11 -3.15 -0.12 16.59
N ARG A 12 -1.85 0.00 16.91
CA ARG A 12 -0.85 0.53 15.96
C ARG A 12 -0.71 -0.35 14.73
N LEU A 13 -0.71 -1.68 14.89
CA LEU A 13 -0.67 -2.63 13.77
C LEU A 13 -1.90 -2.45 12.86
N CYS A 14 -3.10 -2.42 13.41
CA CYS A 14 -4.32 -2.20 12.63
C CYS A 14 -4.27 -0.86 11.88
N GLY A 15 -3.82 0.21 12.54
CA GLY A 15 -3.63 1.53 11.90
C GLY A 15 -2.61 1.48 10.76
N PHE A 16 -1.48 0.81 10.96
CA PHE A 16 -0.46 0.64 9.92
C PHE A 16 -1.00 -0.13 8.71
N LEU A 17 -1.67 -1.27 8.92
CA LEU A 17 -2.27 -2.07 7.86
C LEU A 17 -3.33 -1.30 7.05
N GLN A 18 -4.19 -0.54 7.74
CA GLN A 18 -5.24 0.26 7.10
C GLN A 18 -4.67 1.41 6.27
N GLN A 19 -3.61 2.06 6.75
CA GLN A 19 -2.98 3.20 6.10
C GLN A 19 -1.93 2.83 5.05
N SER A 20 -1.69 1.53 4.83
CA SER A 20 -0.69 1.00 3.92
C SER A 20 -1.31 0.20 2.75
N PRO A 21 -2.17 0.82 1.91
CA PRO A 21 -2.80 0.12 0.78
C PRO A 21 -1.81 -0.24 -0.33
N THR A 22 -0.67 0.42 -0.41
CA THR A 22 0.38 0.19 -1.43
C THR A 22 1.78 0.27 -0.82
N PRO A 23 2.84 -0.20 -1.52
CA PRO A 23 4.22 -0.11 -1.04
C PRO A 23 4.65 1.30 -0.67
N TRP A 24 4.25 2.31 -1.46
CA TRP A 24 4.58 3.72 -1.20
C TRP A 24 3.96 4.22 0.10
N HIS A 25 2.70 3.89 0.35
CA HIS A 25 2.03 4.24 1.61
C HIS A 25 2.67 3.51 2.80
N ALA A 26 2.99 2.22 2.65
CA ALA A 26 3.67 1.44 3.69
C ALA A 26 5.03 2.05 4.05
N THR A 27 5.84 2.36 3.03
CA THR A 27 7.14 3.02 3.21
C THR A 27 6.99 4.39 3.88
N GLN A 28 6.03 5.20 3.46
CA GLN A 28 5.74 6.48 4.08
C GLN A 28 5.41 6.34 5.58
N ARG A 29 4.52 5.39 5.93
CA ARG A 29 4.18 5.14 7.35
C ARG A 29 5.40 4.66 8.16
N MET A 30 6.26 3.82 7.57
CA MET A 30 7.50 3.39 8.22
C MET A 30 8.45 4.56 8.42
N VAL A 31 8.64 5.40 7.40
CA VAL A 31 9.50 6.61 7.47
C VAL A 31 9.03 7.57 8.56
N GLU A 32 7.74 7.87 8.63
CA GLU A 32 7.18 8.74 9.67
C GLU A 32 7.48 8.22 11.10
N ARG A 33 7.41 6.91 11.29
CA ARG A 33 7.75 6.28 12.57
C ARG A 33 9.26 6.33 12.86
N LEU A 34 10.10 6.16 11.85
CA LEU A 34 11.55 6.28 11.97
C LEU A 34 11.95 7.71 12.34
N GLU A 35 11.38 8.72 11.67
CA GLU A 35 11.65 10.14 11.96
C GLU A 35 11.22 10.53 13.38
N GLN A 36 10.02 10.11 13.80
CA GLN A 36 9.53 10.29 15.17
C GLN A 36 10.45 9.66 16.22
N ALA A 37 11.14 8.57 15.87
CA ALA A 37 12.11 7.91 16.73
C ALA A 37 13.54 8.47 16.61
N GLY A 38 13.75 9.57 15.87
CA GLY A 38 15.03 10.27 15.74
C GLY A 38 16.01 9.61 14.75
N PHE A 39 15.52 8.85 13.79
CA PHE A 39 16.35 8.39 12.67
C PHE A 39 16.60 9.56 11.71
N THR A 40 17.82 9.67 11.21
CA THR A 40 18.23 10.69 10.25
C THR A 40 18.13 10.12 8.82
N ARG A 41 17.45 10.84 7.93
CA ARG A 41 17.40 10.51 6.51
C ARG A 41 18.77 10.69 5.87
N LEU A 42 19.16 9.72 5.04
CA LEU A 42 20.33 9.80 4.19
C LEU A 42 19.87 9.88 2.73
N GLU A 43 20.54 10.73 1.96
CA GLU A 43 20.35 10.77 0.52
C GLU A 43 21.19 9.70 -0.16
N GLU A 44 20.58 8.86 -1.01
CA GLU A 44 21.23 7.71 -1.62
C GLU A 44 22.47 8.09 -2.45
N THR A 45 22.43 9.27 -3.07
CA THR A 45 23.52 9.79 -3.94
C THR A 45 24.59 10.57 -3.19
N ALA A 46 24.42 10.81 -1.88
CA ALA A 46 25.36 11.61 -1.09
C ALA A 46 26.45 10.73 -0.46
N ASN A 47 27.57 11.36 -0.12
CA ASN A 47 28.60 10.74 0.72
C ASN A 47 28.13 10.74 2.18
N TRP A 48 27.88 9.58 2.75
CA TRP A 48 27.37 9.45 4.10
C TRP A 48 28.44 9.69 5.16
N GLN A 49 28.15 10.60 6.09
CA GLN A 49 28.97 10.85 7.27
C GLN A 49 28.30 10.14 8.47
N LEU A 50 28.61 8.86 8.63
CA LEU A 50 27.98 8.04 9.68
C LEU A 50 28.69 8.24 11.02
N VAL A 51 27.92 8.51 12.08
CA VAL A 51 28.41 8.71 13.43
C VAL A 51 28.04 7.51 14.30
N PRO A 52 28.98 6.89 15.03
CA PRO A 52 28.67 5.84 15.98
C PRO A 52 27.57 6.24 16.98
N GLY A 53 26.71 5.32 17.34
CA GLY A 53 25.56 5.57 18.25
C GLY A 53 24.36 6.25 17.59
N LYS A 54 24.41 6.56 16.30
CA LYS A 54 23.31 7.22 15.59
C LYS A 54 22.48 6.22 14.77
N ARG A 55 21.30 6.69 14.39
CA ARG A 55 20.26 5.95 13.66
C ARG A 55 19.99 6.63 12.33
N TYR A 56 19.90 5.86 11.27
CA TYR A 56 19.77 6.36 9.90
C TYR A 56 18.76 5.56 9.11
N TYR A 57 18.18 6.18 8.09
CA TYR A 57 17.42 5.48 7.07
C TYR A 57 17.65 6.09 5.69
N VAL A 58 17.41 5.30 4.66
CA VAL A 58 17.38 5.69 3.25
C VAL A 58 16.18 5.05 2.57
N THR A 59 15.56 5.76 1.64
CA THR A 59 14.46 5.22 0.80
C THR A 59 14.94 5.08 -0.63
N ARG A 60 14.40 4.11 -1.34
CA ARG A 60 14.57 3.97 -2.79
C ARG A 60 13.22 3.91 -3.47
N ASN A 61 13.02 4.77 -4.48
CA ASN A 61 11.77 4.90 -5.24
C ASN A 61 10.53 5.09 -4.35
N ASP A 62 10.70 5.56 -3.11
CA ASP A 62 9.67 5.73 -2.08
C ASP A 62 8.82 4.47 -1.79
N SER A 63 9.25 3.32 -2.27
CA SER A 63 8.59 2.01 -2.08
C SER A 63 9.42 1.02 -1.26
N SER A 64 10.67 1.35 -0.97
CA SER A 64 11.58 0.55 -0.16
C SER A 64 12.27 1.43 0.87
N VAL A 65 12.58 0.90 2.04
CA VAL A 65 13.32 1.57 3.10
C VAL A 65 14.40 0.64 3.66
N ILE A 66 15.57 1.21 3.91
CA ILE A 66 16.65 0.58 4.66
C ILE A 66 16.87 1.46 5.88
N ALA A 67 16.62 0.95 7.07
CA ALA A 67 16.85 1.65 8.33
C ALA A 67 17.85 0.91 9.18
N PHE A 68 18.81 1.62 9.77
CA PHE A 68 19.86 0.99 10.56
C PHE A 68 20.30 1.83 11.74
N GLN A 69 20.84 1.13 12.73
CA GLN A 69 21.38 1.68 13.96
C GLN A 69 22.85 1.24 14.12
N LEU A 70 23.72 2.20 14.39
CA LEU A 70 25.12 1.95 14.69
C LEU A 70 25.33 1.88 16.22
N PRO A 71 26.13 0.94 16.73
CA PRO A 71 26.52 0.96 18.14
C PRO A 71 27.43 2.15 18.42
N ALA A 72 27.45 2.63 19.67
CA ALA A 72 28.36 3.71 20.10
C ALA A 72 29.84 3.28 20.06
N GLY A 73 30.10 1.99 20.23
CA GLY A 73 31.43 1.37 20.15
C GLY A 73 31.71 0.75 18.79
N LYS A 74 32.70 -0.14 18.76
CA LYS A 74 33.07 -0.88 17.55
C LYS A 74 31.92 -1.78 17.10
N LEU A 75 31.57 -1.72 15.81
CA LEU A 75 30.61 -2.65 15.19
C LEU A 75 31.25 -4.05 15.11
N THR A 76 30.85 -4.96 15.97
CA THR A 76 31.33 -6.34 16.02
C THR A 76 30.31 -7.35 15.49
N SER A 77 29.04 -6.97 15.48
CA SER A 77 27.93 -7.79 14.99
C SER A 77 26.83 -6.93 14.43
N LEU A 78 26.07 -7.47 13.48
CA LEU A 78 24.92 -6.86 12.86
C LEU A 78 23.76 -7.84 12.87
N ARG A 79 22.62 -7.42 13.42
CA ARG A 79 21.35 -8.15 13.31
C ARG A 79 20.57 -7.57 12.13
N MET A 80 20.19 -8.42 11.20
CA MET A 80 19.47 -8.01 10.00
C MET A 80 18.09 -8.63 9.97
N LEU A 81 17.09 -7.85 9.62
CA LEU A 81 15.73 -8.28 9.37
C LEU A 81 15.30 -7.77 8.00
N GLY A 82 14.77 -8.67 7.18
CA GLY A 82 14.24 -8.37 5.84
C GLY A 82 12.75 -8.64 5.77
N ALA A 83 12.04 -7.75 5.06
CA ALA A 83 10.62 -7.88 4.76
C ALA A 83 10.35 -7.24 3.39
N HIS A 84 9.11 -7.36 2.87
CA HIS A 84 8.71 -6.66 1.65
C HIS A 84 7.42 -5.87 1.86
N THR A 85 7.32 -4.70 1.19
CA THR A 85 6.21 -3.76 1.35
C THR A 85 5.07 -3.98 0.37
N ASP A 86 5.31 -4.74 -0.71
CA ASP A 86 4.31 -5.04 -1.72
C ASP A 86 3.45 -6.24 -1.34
N SER A 87 2.28 -6.31 -1.95
CA SER A 87 1.36 -7.44 -1.81
C SER A 87 0.71 -7.73 -3.17
N PRO A 88 0.31 -8.97 -3.43
CA PRO A 88 -0.43 -9.32 -4.64
C PRO A 88 -1.72 -8.50 -4.77
N GLY A 89 -2.08 -8.12 -6.00
CA GLY A 89 -3.26 -7.28 -6.21
C GLY A 89 -3.61 -7.02 -7.67
N LEU A 90 -4.53 -6.10 -7.89
CA LEU A 90 -4.99 -5.68 -9.19
C LEU A 90 -4.45 -4.29 -9.50
N ARG A 91 -3.42 -4.19 -10.35
CA ARG A 91 -2.83 -2.92 -10.78
C ARG A 91 -3.55 -2.40 -12.02
N LEU A 92 -3.74 -1.10 -12.11
CA LEU A 92 -4.28 -0.49 -13.32
C LEU A 92 -3.32 -0.66 -14.50
N LYS A 93 -3.89 -0.92 -15.67
CA LYS A 93 -3.14 -0.85 -16.94
C LYS A 93 -2.89 0.62 -17.29
N PRO A 94 -1.84 0.96 -18.07
CA PRO A 94 -1.62 2.32 -18.55
C PRO A 94 -2.85 2.90 -19.27
N ASN A 95 -3.48 2.12 -20.14
CA ASN A 95 -4.74 2.45 -20.82
C ASN A 95 -5.90 1.73 -20.14
N ALA A 96 -6.19 2.10 -18.88
CA ALA A 96 -7.15 1.38 -18.05
C ALA A 96 -8.61 1.63 -18.41
N THR A 97 -8.96 2.81 -18.96
CA THR A 97 -10.34 3.21 -19.25
C THR A 97 -11.00 2.25 -20.25
N GLN A 98 -12.12 1.66 -19.87
CA GLN A 98 -12.93 0.77 -20.71
C GLN A 98 -14.41 1.11 -20.51
N TYR A 99 -15.19 0.98 -21.57
CA TYR A 99 -16.65 1.14 -21.52
C TYR A 99 -17.32 -0.15 -21.96
N SER A 100 -18.26 -0.63 -21.17
CA SER A 100 -19.03 -1.83 -21.47
C SER A 100 -20.46 -1.66 -20.99
N ALA A 101 -21.44 -1.84 -21.90
CA ALA A 101 -22.87 -1.73 -21.61
C ALA A 101 -23.28 -0.46 -20.84
N GLY A 102 -22.66 0.70 -21.16
CA GLY A 102 -22.93 1.99 -20.49
C GLY A 102 -22.25 2.17 -19.15
N TRP A 103 -21.30 1.31 -18.81
CA TRP A 103 -20.51 1.41 -17.57
C TRP A 103 -19.04 1.69 -17.85
N LEU A 104 -18.48 2.62 -17.09
CA LEU A 104 -17.04 2.80 -16.98
C LEU A 104 -16.45 1.69 -16.13
N GLN A 105 -15.49 0.98 -16.70
CA GLN A 105 -14.67 -0.03 -16.04
C GLN A 105 -13.20 0.34 -16.16
N LEU A 106 -12.37 -0.14 -15.22
CA LEU A 106 -10.93 0.03 -15.34
C LEU A 106 -10.25 -1.31 -15.59
N GLY A 107 -9.51 -1.39 -16.69
CA GLY A 107 -8.69 -2.54 -17.04
C GLY A 107 -7.55 -2.72 -16.04
N VAL A 108 -7.42 -3.93 -15.52
CA VAL A 108 -6.38 -4.29 -14.56
C VAL A 108 -5.48 -5.39 -15.09
N GLN A 109 -4.27 -5.45 -14.52
CA GLN A 109 -3.39 -6.60 -14.62
C GLN A 109 -3.17 -7.19 -13.23
N VAL A 110 -3.13 -8.49 -13.15
CA VAL A 110 -2.83 -9.24 -11.94
C VAL A 110 -1.34 -9.07 -11.61
N TYR A 111 -1.06 -8.69 -10.37
CA TYR A 111 0.29 -8.60 -9.83
C TYR A 111 0.51 -9.66 -8.77
N GLY A 112 1.56 -10.47 -8.93
CA GLY A 112 1.92 -11.53 -7.99
C GLY A 112 0.95 -12.73 -8.00
N GLY A 113 1.01 -13.54 -6.96
CA GLY A 113 0.18 -14.73 -6.76
C GLY A 113 -1.19 -14.41 -6.16
N VAL A 114 -2.03 -13.64 -6.87
CA VAL A 114 -3.36 -13.23 -6.39
C VAL A 114 -4.35 -14.39 -6.42
N LEU A 115 -5.07 -14.58 -5.32
CA LEU A 115 -6.30 -15.37 -5.31
C LEU A 115 -7.42 -14.52 -5.91
N LEU A 116 -7.88 -14.83 -7.12
CA LEU A 116 -8.83 -13.97 -7.85
C LEU A 116 -10.26 -14.03 -7.30
N ALA A 117 -10.72 -15.20 -6.85
CA ALA A 117 -12.09 -15.38 -6.37
C ALA A 117 -12.49 -14.43 -5.21
N PRO A 118 -11.62 -14.15 -4.22
CA PRO A 118 -11.95 -13.23 -3.12
C PRO A 118 -12.16 -11.77 -3.53
N TRP A 119 -11.82 -11.37 -4.75
CA TRP A 119 -11.98 -10.00 -5.23
C TRP A 119 -13.40 -9.69 -5.73
N PHE A 120 -14.20 -10.72 -6.02
CA PHE A 120 -15.58 -10.53 -6.41
C PHE A 120 -16.41 -10.02 -5.23
N ASP A 121 -17.33 -9.11 -5.53
CA ASP A 121 -18.29 -8.52 -4.60
C ASP A 121 -17.65 -7.78 -3.41
N ARG A 122 -16.38 -7.35 -3.57
CA ARG A 122 -15.68 -6.53 -2.58
C ARG A 122 -15.84 -5.04 -2.87
N ASP A 123 -15.90 -4.28 -1.81
CA ASP A 123 -15.83 -2.82 -1.82
C ASP A 123 -14.40 -2.39 -2.10
N LEU A 124 -14.15 -1.87 -3.30
CA LEU A 124 -12.80 -1.53 -3.73
C LEU A 124 -12.54 -0.02 -3.70
N GLY A 125 -11.43 0.35 -3.06
CA GLY A 125 -10.77 1.64 -3.16
C GLY A 125 -9.62 1.60 -4.16
N LEU A 126 -9.07 2.76 -4.48
CA LEU A 126 -7.95 2.92 -5.40
C LEU A 126 -6.83 3.69 -4.73
N ALA A 127 -5.61 3.18 -4.79
CA ALA A 127 -4.46 3.86 -4.20
C ALA A 127 -3.18 3.63 -5.00
N GLY A 128 -2.21 4.51 -4.80
CA GLY A 128 -0.89 4.42 -5.41
C GLY A 128 -0.23 5.76 -5.57
N ARG A 129 0.57 5.90 -6.61
CA ARG A 129 1.32 7.10 -6.95
C ARG A 129 0.83 7.67 -8.27
N VAL A 130 0.66 8.99 -8.33
CA VAL A 130 0.29 9.75 -9.53
C VAL A 130 1.40 10.74 -9.82
N HIS A 131 1.85 10.80 -11.06
CA HIS A 131 2.83 11.76 -11.53
C HIS A 131 2.10 12.92 -12.21
N VAL A 132 2.33 14.13 -11.72
CA VAL A 132 1.71 15.33 -12.21
C VAL A 132 2.72 16.31 -12.75
N ARG A 133 2.30 17.09 -13.75
CA ARG A 133 3.04 18.24 -14.25
C ARG A 133 2.32 19.52 -13.86
N HIS A 134 3.03 20.40 -13.17
CA HIS A 134 2.55 21.74 -12.84
C HIS A 134 2.62 22.68 -14.03
N ALA A 135 1.92 23.81 -13.96
CA ALA A 135 1.90 24.83 -15.03
C ALA A 135 3.30 25.42 -15.34
N ASP A 136 4.22 25.40 -14.38
CA ASP A 136 5.62 25.81 -14.53
C ASP A 136 6.53 24.72 -15.14
N GLY A 137 5.96 23.54 -15.47
CA GLY A 137 6.69 22.39 -16.03
C GLY A 137 7.31 21.46 -14.99
N ARG A 138 7.26 21.78 -13.71
CA ARG A 138 7.78 20.93 -12.63
C ARG A 138 6.98 19.63 -12.55
N LEU A 139 7.70 18.51 -12.46
CA LEU A 139 7.11 17.20 -12.23
C LEU A 139 7.08 16.90 -10.72
N GLU A 140 6.00 16.32 -10.28
CA GLU A 140 5.81 15.89 -8.90
C GLU A 140 5.15 14.51 -8.84
N SER A 141 5.57 13.69 -7.87
CA SER A 141 4.95 12.41 -7.57
C SER A 141 4.11 12.55 -6.30
N VAL A 142 2.83 12.25 -6.38
CA VAL A 142 1.87 12.42 -5.28
C VAL A 142 1.23 11.08 -4.95
N LEU A 143 1.13 10.76 -3.67
CA LEU A 143 0.39 9.57 -3.23
C LEU A 143 -1.10 9.88 -3.22
N LEU A 144 -1.87 9.02 -3.85
CA LEU A 144 -3.33 9.08 -3.89
C LEU A 144 -3.92 7.87 -3.15
N ASN A 145 -4.90 8.12 -2.28
CA ASN A 145 -5.64 7.06 -1.62
C ASN A 145 -7.14 7.40 -1.56
N VAL A 146 -7.92 6.85 -2.49
CA VAL A 146 -9.38 6.93 -2.47
C VAL A 146 -9.91 5.84 -1.56
N ALA A 147 -9.89 6.12 -0.24
CA ALA A 147 -10.17 5.17 0.83
C ALA A 147 -11.69 4.98 1.10
N ARG A 148 -12.47 4.91 0.04
CA ARG A 148 -13.91 4.63 0.08
C ARG A 148 -14.28 3.66 -1.04
N PRO A 149 -15.41 2.95 -0.94
CA PRO A 149 -15.91 2.11 -2.03
C PRO A 149 -16.18 2.95 -3.28
N ILE A 150 -15.37 2.75 -4.34
CA ILE A 150 -15.57 3.43 -5.64
C ILE A 150 -15.75 2.45 -6.77
N ALA A 151 -15.48 1.18 -6.55
CA ALA A 151 -15.57 0.15 -7.57
C ALA A 151 -15.89 -1.21 -6.97
N MET A 152 -16.37 -2.11 -7.81
CA MET A 152 -16.56 -3.52 -7.48
C MET A 152 -16.40 -4.39 -8.72
N ILE A 153 -16.09 -5.67 -8.53
CA ILE A 153 -16.14 -6.72 -9.56
C ILE A 153 -17.37 -7.56 -9.25
N PRO A 154 -18.50 -7.40 -9.96
CA PRO A 154 -19.73 -8.08 -9.61
C PRO A 154 -19.70 -9.56 -9.99
N SER A 155 -20.18 -10.43 -9.10
CA SER A 155 -20.50 -11.82 -9.44
C SER A 155 -21.81 -11.88 -10.25
N LEU A 156 -21.94 -12.89 -11.10
CA LEU A 156 -23.20 -13.20 -11.75
C LEU A 156 -24.12 -13.95 -10.77
N ALA A 157 -25.44 -13.77 -10.94
CA ALA A 157 -26.40 -14.63 -10.27
C ALA A 157 -26.23 -16.09 -10.68
N ILE A 158 -26.51 -17.01 -9.77
CA ILE A 158 -26.35 -18.47 -10.02
C ILE A 158 -27.07 -18.96 -11.28
N HIS A 159 -28.15 -18.29 -11.67
CA HIS A 159 -28.91 -18.63 -12.89
C HIS A 159 -28.13 -18.36 -14.19
N MET A 160 -27.12 -17.47 -14.12
CA MET A 160 -26.27 -17.07 -15.26
C MET A 160 -24.89 -17.73 -15.20
N ASP A 161 -24.50 -18.32 -14.07
CA ASP A 161 -23.22 -19.01 -13.85
C ASP A 161 -23.47 -20.23 -12.93
N ARG A 162 -24.06 -21.28 -13.51
CA ARG A 162 -24.53 -22.44 -12.72
C ARG A 162 -23.39 -23.29 -12.15
N ASP A 163 -22.25 -23.24 -12.77
CA ASP A 163 -21.09 -24.05 -12.37
C ASP A 163 -20.16 -23.34 -11.38
N VAL A 164 -20.48 -22.11 -10.97
CA VAL A 164 -19.64 -21.28 -10.09
C VAL A 164 -19.25 -22.00 -8.79
N ASN A 165 -20.15 -22.80 -8.21
CA ASN A 165 -19.90 -23.55 -6.97
C ASN A 165 -19.19 -24.90 -7.21
N ALA A 166 -19.18 -25.41 -8.43
CA ALA A 166 -18.54 -26.68 -8.77
C ALA A 166 -17.09 -26.51 -9.25
N GLY A 167 -16.79 -25.40 -9.93
CA GLY A 167 -15.45 -25.14 -10.44
C GLY A 167 -15.39 -23.90 -11.33
N ARG A 168 -15.16 -22.72 -10.73
CA ARG A 168 -15.06 -21.46 -11.47
C ARG A 168 -13.65 -21.29 -12.06
N SER A 169 -13.56 -21.20 -13.38
CA SER A 169 -12.35 -20.70 -14.05
C SER A 169 -12.48 -19.20 -14.26
N ILE A 170 -11.55 -18.43 -13.74
CA ILE A 170 -11.56 -16.96 -13.84
C ILE A 170 -10.55 -16.51 -14.87
N ASN A 171 -11.02 -15.85 -15.94
CA ASN A 171 -10.15 -15.20 -16.90
C ASN A 171 -9.83 -13.77 -16.42
N PRO A 172 -8.57 -13.48 -16.01
CA PRO A 172 -8.23 -12.17 -15.44
C PRO A 172 -8.35 -11.02 -16.45
N GLN A 173 -8.29 -11.28 -17.74
CA GLN A 173 -8.38 -10.23 -18.78
C GLN A 173 -9.81 -9.74 -19.01
N THR A 174 -10.79 -10.61 -18.87
CA THR A 174 -12.18 -10.32 -19.24
C THR A 174 -13.14 -10.24 -18.05
N GLN A 175 -12.76 -10.79 -16.89
CA GLN A 175 -13.64 -10.91 -15.74
C GLN A 175 -13.20 -10.10 -14.50
N MET A 176 -12.01 -9.48 -14.54
CA MET A 176 -11.45 -8.78 -13.38
C MET A 176 -11.44 -7.25 -13.50
N ALA A 177 -12.09 -6.67 -14.53
CA ALA A 177 -12.20 -5.22 -14.66
C ALA A 177 -13.25 -4.67 -13.70
N PRO A 178 -12.86 -3.90 -12.64
CA PRO A 178 -13.82 -3.32 -11.73
C PRO A 178 -14.71 -2.28 -12.40
N VAL A 179 -15.98 -2.29 -12.03
CA VAL A 179 -17.00 -1.32 -12.48
C VAL A 179 -16.98 -0.13 -11.53
N LEU A 180 -16.89 1.09 -12.08
CA LEU A 180 -16.83 2.33 -11.29
C LEU A 180 -18.15 3.09 -11.27
N MET A 181 -18.72 3.36 -12.44
CA MET A 181 -19.89 4.22 -12.57
C MET A 181 -20.61 3.98 -13.89
N GLN A 182 -21.86 4.38 -13.94
CA GLN A 182 -22.62 4.43 -15.21
C GLN A 182 -22.17 5.66 -16.01
N SER A 183 -21.39 5.42 -17.05
CA SER A 183 -20.90 6.44 -17.98
C SER A 183 -20.21 5.75 -19.15
N ASP A 184 -20.31 6.37 -20.32
CA ASP A 184 -19.57 6.02 -21.54
C ASP A 184 -18.63 7.13 -22.00
N THR A 185 -18.46 8.18 -21.19
CA THR A 185 -17.66 9.37 -21.53
C THR A 185 -16.67 9.79 -20.45
N ALA A 186 -16.87 9.42 -19.18
CA ALA A 186 -16.00 9.79 -18.08
C ALA A 186 -14.58 9.20 -18.26
N LYS A 187 -13.56 10.02 -18.03
CA LYS A 187 -12.15 9.63 -18.24
C LYS A 187 -11.43 9.51 -16.90
N LEU A 188 -10.60 8.48 -16.78
CA LEU A 188 -9.81 8.25 -15.57
C LEU A 188 -8.94 9.47 -15.20
N HIS A 189 -8.27 10.11 -16.16
CA HIS A 189 -7.41 11.27 -15.88
C HIS A 189 -8.18 12.46 -15.28
N GLU A 190 -9.44 12.66 -15.69
CA GLU A 190 -10.31 13.70 -15.11
C GLU A 190 -10.68 13.36 -13.65
N LEU A 191 -11.00 12.09 -13.38
CA LEU A 191 -11.27 11.60 -12.01
C LEU A 191 -10.03 11.71 -11.12
N LEU A 192 -8.85 11.38 -11.64
CA LEU A 192 -7.59 11.54 -10.91
C LEU A 192 -7.33 13.00 -10.57
N GLY A 193 -7.54 13.92 -11.51
CA GLY A 193 -7.43 15.36 -11.27
C GLY A 193 -8.35 15.83 -10.14
N GLN A 194 -9.61 15.40 -10.14
CA GLN A 194 -10.58 15.72 -9.08
C GLN A 194 -10.13 15.19 -7.71
N TRP A 195 -9.69 13.93 -7.63
CA TRP A 195 -9.22 13.35 -6.35
C TRP A 195 -7.92 13.99 -5.84
N LEU A 196 -7.03 14.42 -6.75
CA LEU A 196 -5.82 15.16 -6.39
C LEU A 196 -6.18 16.56 -5.86
N GLU A 197 -7.17 17.24 -6.44
CA GLU A 197 -7.68 18.50 -5.90
C GLU A 197 -8.32 18.29 -4.51
N GLU A 198 -9.18 17.29 -4.36
CA GLU A 198 -9.85 16.98 -3.09
C GLU A 198 -8.88 16.65 -1.95
N GLN A 199 -7.83 15.86 -2.21
CA GLN A 199 -6.93 15.36 -1.17
C GLN A 199 -5.73 16.25 -0.91
N HIS A 200 -5.24 16.94 -1.93
CA HIS A 200 -3.97 17.69 -1.89
C HIS A 200 -4.12 19.17 -2.25
N GLY A 201 -5.31 19.61 -2.66
CA GLY A 201 -5.51 20.99 -3.16
C GLY A 201 -4.81 21.29 -4.48
N LEU A 202 -4.37 20.26 -5.22
CA LEU A 202 -3.66 20.38 -6.48
C LEU A 202 -4.64 20.74 -7.60
N ARG A 203 -4.61 22.00 -8.02
CA ARG A 203 -5.45 22.54 -9.11
C ARG A 203 -4.62 22.74 -10.35
N ALA A 204 -5.27 22.58 -11.51
CA ALA A 204 -4.67 22.84 -12.81
C ALA A 204 -3.35 22.09 -13.06
N VAL A 205 -3.23 20.86 -12.55
CA VAL A 205 -2.12 19.95 -12.84
C VAL A 205 -2.51 18.99 -13.97
N GLU A 206 -1.55 18.63 -14.80
CA GLU A 206 -1.69 17.57 -15.80
C GLU A 206 -1.27 16.24 -15.18
N VAL A 207 -2.16 15.25 -15.19
CA VAL A 207 -1.78 13.86 -14.83
C VAL A 207 -0.99 13.28 -15.99
N VAL A 208 0.30 13.02 -15.76
CA VAL A 208 1.23 12.52 -16.80
C VAL A 208 1.26 11.00 -16.82
N ASP A 209 1.30 10.37 -15.64
CA ASP A 209 1.38 8.92 -15.48
C ASP A 209 0.91 8.51 -14.08
N PHE A 210 0.70 7.22 -13.86
CA PHE A 210 0.29 6.69 -12.57
C PHE A 210 0.73 5.24 -12.36
N GLU A 211 0.90 4.89 -11.10
CA GLU A 211 1.09 3.52 -10.61
C GLU A 211 0.02 3.27 -9.54
N LEU A 212 -1.16 2.84 -9.97
CA LEU A 212 -2.35 2.69 -9.12
C LEU A 212 -2.79 1.24 -9.06
N GLY A 213 -3.40 0.84 -7.96
CA GLY A 213 -4.01 -0.46 -7.77
C GLY A 213 -5.26 -0.41 -6.92
N PHE A 214 -6.17 -1.34 -7.19
CA PHE A 214 -7.34 -1.54 -6.34
C PHE A 214 -6.97 -2.30 -5.08
N TYR A 215 -7.69 -2.02 -4.01
CA TYR A 215 -7.61 -2.73 -2.76
C TYR A 215 -8.97 -2.80 -2.08
N ASP A 216 -9.19 -3.84 -1.27
CA ASP A 216 -10.38 -3.98 -0.43
C ASP A 216 -10.32 -2.94 0.71
N VAL A 217 -11.33 -2.07 0.81
CA VAL A 217 -11.43 -1.02 1.83
C VAL A 217 -11.86 -1.55 3.20
N GLN A 218 -12.16 -2.84 3.32
CA GLN A 218 -12.49 -3.45 4.61
C GLN A 218 -11.34 -3.22 5.60
N PRO A 219 -11.60 -2.59 6.76
CA PRO A 219 -10.56 -2.34 7.74
C PRO A 219 -10.09 -3.63 8.42
N PRO A 220 -8.87 -3.65 8.96
CA PRO A 220 -8.42 -4.71 9.87
C PRO A 220 -9.40 -4.87 11.03
N SER A 221 -9.71 -6.09 11.40
CA SER A 221 -10.67 -6.38 12.47
C SER A 221 -10.25 -7.57 13.32
N LEU A 222 -10.63 -7.53 14.59
CA LEU A 222 -10.51 -8.68 15.46
C LEU A 222 -11.76 -9.55 15.31
N VAL A 223 -11.57 -10.81 14.95
CA VAL A 223 -12.60 -11.79 14.72
C VAL A 223 -12.48 -12.98 15.68
N GLY A 224 -13.54 -13.76 15.77
CA GLY A 224 -13.71 -14.83 16.76
C GLY A 224 -14.52 -14.39 17.96
N LEU A 225 -15.12 -15.34 18.67
CA LEU A 225 -15.98 -15.06 19.83
C LEU A 225 -15.25 -14.31 20.94
N ARG A 226 -13.94 -14.50 21.06
CA ARG A 226 -13.10 -13.86 22.05
C ARG A 226 -12.13 -12.85 21.43
N LYS A 227 -12.31 -12.50 20.15
CA LYS A 227 -11.43 -11.59 19.41
C LYS A 227 -9.97 -12.05 19.33
N GLU A 228 -9.76 -13.36 19.21
CA GLU A 228 -8.45 -14.00 19.25
C GLU A 228 -7.72 -14.00 17.90
N LEU A 229 -8.39 -13.63 16.82
CA LEU A 229 -7.85 -13.59 15.47
C LEU A 229 -7.83 -12.16 14.92
N LEU A 230 -6.77 -11.80 14.22
CA LEU A 230 -6.71 -10.59 13.41
C LEU A 230 -7.00 -10.96 11.94
N ALA A 231 -8.05 -10.39 11.38
CA ALA A 231 -8.36 -10.48 9.95
C ALA A 231 -8.01 -9.16 9.25
N SER A 232 -7.20 -9.24 8.22
CA SER A 232 -6.82 -8.08 7.41
C SER A 232 -6.31 -8.53 6.04
N ALA A 233 -6.46 -7.66 5.03
CA ALA A 233 -5.70 -7.78 3.80
C ALA A 233 -4.21 -7.47 4.07
N ARG A 234 -3.32 -7.95 3.20
CA ARG A 234 -1.88 -7.61 3.16
C ARG A 234 -1.09 -7.95 4.43
N LEU A 235 -1.55 -8.90 5.26
CA LEU A 235 -0.74 -9.41 6.38
C LEU A 235 0.61 -9.94 5.87
N ASP A 236 0.62 -10.61 4.75
CA ASP A 236 1.80 -10.88 3.95
C ASP A 236 2.05 -9.71 2.99
N ASN A 237 3.11 -8.90 3.21
CA ASN A 237 4.12 -9.09 4.24
C ASN A 237 4.20 -7.87 5.22
N LEU A 238 3.13 -7.05 5.25
CA LEU A 238 3.09 -5.83 6.09
C LEU A 238 3.18 -6.15 7.59
N LEU A 239 2.78 -7.35 8.04
CA LEU A 239 2.98 -7.77 9.42
C LEU A 239 4.47 -7.88 9.74
N SER A 240 5.28 -8.47 8.84
CA SER A 240 6.73 -8.55 9.01
C SER A 240 7.39 -7.17 8.98
N CYS A 241 6.92 -6.27 8.09
CA CYS A 241 7.37 -4.87 8.07
C CYS A 241 7.11 -4.18 9.42
N PHE A 242 5.90 -4.31 9.96
CA PHE A 242 5.53 -3.70 11.24
C PHE A 242 6.36 -4.29 12.40
N VAL A 243 6.45 -5.62 12.51
CA VAL A 243 7.20 -6.28 13.60
C VAL A 243 8.68 -5.95 13.53
N GLY A 244 9.25 -5.93 12.30
CA GLY A 244 10.65 -5.56 12.10
C GLY A 244 10.94 -4.11 12.47
N LEU A 245 10.03 -3.20 12.11
CA LEU A 245 10.13 -1.79 12.50
C LEU A 245 10.06 -1.63 14.01
N GLU A 246 9.06 -2.21 14.69
CA GLU A 246 8.94 -2.13 16.14
C GLU A 246 10.18 -2.72 16.84
N ALA A 247 10.71 -3.85 16.35
CA ALA A 247 11.93 -4.46 16.90
C ALA A 247 13.16 -3.55 16.74
N LEU A 248 13.29 -2.86 15.60
CA LEU A 248 14.36 -1.90 15.37
C LEU A 248 14.22 -0.67 16.29
N LEU A 249 13.01 -0.16 16.46
CA LEU A 249 12.73 1.00 17.31
C LEU A 249 12.98 0.73 18.80
N GLU A 250 12.71 -0.50 19.24
CA GLU A 250 12.93 -0.96 20.63
C GLU A 250 14.37 -1.44 20.89
N SER A 251 15.21 -1.50 19.86
CA SER A 251 16.61 -1.88 20.02
C SER A 251 17.37 -0.90 20.90
N ASP A 252 18.14 -1.41 21.86
CA ASP A 252 18.93 -0.64 22.83
C ASP A 252 20.19 0.02 22.23
N GLY A 253 20.52 -0.28 20.99
CA GLY A 253 21.70 0.25 20.30
C GLY A 253 23.04 -0.36 20.72
N SER A 254 23.04 -1.38 21.55
CA SER A 254 24.26 -2.06 21.98
C SER A 254 24.97 -2.81 20.85
N GLN A 255 24.21 -3.19 19.81
CA GLN A 255 24.68 -3.88 18.62
C GLN A 255 24.18 -3.17 17.37
N GLY A 256 24.80 -3.45 16.21
CA GLY A 256 24.26 -3.02 14.93
C GLY A 256 22.93 -3.70 14.64
N ALA A 257 21.96 -2.92 14.17
CA ALA A 257 20.66 -3.41 13.73
C ALA A 257 20.29 -2.82 12.37
N LEU A 258 19.71 -3.63 11.51
CA LEU A 258 19.32 -3.27 10.15
C LEU A 258 17.94 -3.85 9.83
N LEU A 259 17.06 -3.02 9.31
CA LEU A 259 15.80 -3.40 8.67
C LEU A 259 15.86 -3.04 7.19
N VAL A 260 15.54 -4.00 6.34
CA VAL A 260 15.45 -3.83 4.88
C VAL A 260 14.06 -4.22 4.42
#